data_6e6dd7b78bc7402eed9351ca990f7776
#
_entry.id   6e6dd7b78bc7402eed9351ca990f7776
#
_cell.length_a   1.000
_cell.length_b   1.000
_cell.length_c   1.000
_cell.angle_alpha   90.00
_cell.angle_beta   90.00
_cell.angle_gamma   90.00
#
_symmetry.space_group_name_H-M   'P 1'
#
loop_
_entity.id
_entity.type
_entity.pdbx_description
1 polymer ?
#
loop_
_entity_poly.entity_id
_entity_poly.type
_entity_poly.pdbx_seq_one_letter_code
_entity_poly.pdbx_strand_id
1 'polypeptide(L)'
;MVEVDITTSHPFTLATILTEKFFTETKGGYNLYSIFPQYYKSFKYSCDSMEYQDFLEKFTGHMVIESNVINNNYIEYITYQGNVLTNIKYPILDTFISYMCGRFWRKRGIQKYRALSFKDDIYKTIGDDIGMTREKVKDQFQLYINFSDKNRRVNVELIKHMERKFKDVSKLIQFMSNVNHLKSPFSYLIQRCESYLFLRHGCLELSKNNIPYITIHDSVLCQKEKMYEVQYLLTDSISKQTGLTPGIKFKELEDPFPSLDEAAAKIVESINSNK
;
A
#
# COMPACT_ATOMS: atom_id res chain seq x y z
N MET A 1 -14.75 17.16 19.32
CA MET A 1 -14.32 16.82 17.94
C MET A 1 -13.97 15.33 17.88
N VAL A 2 -14.09 14.71 16.72
CA VAL A 2 -13.74 13.31 16.53
C VAL A 2 -12.75 13.19 15.38
N GLU A 3 -11.69 12.42 15.58
CA GLU A 3 -10.76 12.00 14.54
C GLU A 3 -11.31 10.75 13.86
N VAL A 4 -11.45 10.81 12.55
CA VAL A 4 -11.87 9.71 11.67
C VAL A 4 -10.64 9.29 10.88
N ASP A 5 -10.16 8.06 11.10
CA ASP A 5 -8.88 7.58 10.58
C ASP A 5 -9.03 6.22 9.88
N ILE A 6 -8.25 6.00 8.82
CA ILE A 6 -8.20 4.72 8.12
C ILE A 6 -7.41 3.72 8.96
N THR A 7 -8.07 2.62 9.31
CA THR A 7 -7.42 1.54 10.04
C THR A 7 -6.34 0.89 9.17
N THR A 8 -5.11 0.79 9.68
CA THR A 8 -3.98 0.17 8.98
C THR A 8 -3.74 0.76 7.58
N SER A 9 -3.67 2.08 7.47
CA SER A 9 -3.59 2.84 6.21
C SER A 9 -2.54 2.29 5.23
N HIS A 10 -1.28 2.10 5.64
CA HIS A 10 -0.23 1.56 4.76
C HIS A 10 -0.51 0.14 4.24
N PRO A 11 -0.88 -0.87 5.08
CA PRO A 11 -1.26 -2.19 4.57
C PRO A 11 -2.48 -2.15 3.66
N PHE A 12 -3.47 -1.32 3.97
CA PHE A 12 -4.64 -1.12 3.12
C PHE A 12 -4.22 -0.54 1.76
N THR A 13 -3.44 0.55 1.76
CA THR A 13 -2.95 1.18 0.53
C THR A 13 -2.11 0.20 -0.30
N LEU A 14 -1.23 -0.58 0.35
CA LEU A 14 -0.51 -1.64 -0.35
C LEU A 14 -1.48 -2.65 -0.99
N ALA A 15 -2.52 -3.07 -0.27
CA ALA A 15 -3.51 -4.01 -0.81
C ALA A 15 -4.27 -3.45 -2.02
N THR A 16 -4.51 -2.13 -2.08
CA THR A 16 -5.18 -1.48 -3.22
C THR A 16 -4.34 -1.49 -4.49
N ILE A 17 -3.02 -1.40 -4.37
CA ILE A 17 -2.12 -1.45 -5.52
C ILE A 17 -1.85 -2.88 -6.02
N LEU A 18 -2.16 -3.90 -5.22
CA LEU A 18 -1.99 -5.30 -5.60
C LEU A 18 -3.10 -5.77 -6.56
N THR A 19 -3.29 -5.04 -7.65
CA THR A 19 -4.28 -5.33 -8.69
C THR A 19 -3.68 -5.15 -10.09
N GLU A 20 -4.16 -5.91 -11.05
CA GLU A 20 -3.79 -5.75 -12.46
C GLU A 20 -4.01 -4.33 -12.94
N LYS A 21 -5.20 -3.80 -12.70
CA LYS A 21 -5.65 -2.48 -13.11
C LYS A 21 -4.63 -1.38 -12.71
N PHE A 22 -4.08 -1.46 -11.53
CA PHE A 22 -3.14 -0.46 -11.02
C PHE A 22 -1.89 -0.32 -11.89
N PHE A 23 -1.38 -1.41 -12.46
CA PHE A 23 -0.15 -1.43 -13.25
C PHE A 23 -0.38 -1.28 -14.76
N THR A 24 -1.55 -1.67 -15.25
CA THR A 24 -1.83 -1.72 -16.70
C THR A 24 -2.54 -0.49 -17.24
N GLU A 25 -3.35 0.18 -16.42
CA GLU A 25 -4.03 1.39 -16.87
C GLU A 25 -3.09 2.59 -16.94
N THR A 26 -3.13 3.28 -18.09
CA THR A 26 -2.33 4.49 -18.34
C THR A 26 -3.19 5.74 -18.52
N LYS A 27 -4.52 5.63 -18.47
CA LYS A 27 -5.47 6.74 -18.68
C LYS A 27 -6.27 6.96 -17.42
N GLY A 28 -6.03 8.09 -16.75
CA GLY A 28 -6.85 8.56 -15.63
C GLY A 28 -7.03 7.55 -14.48
N GLY A 29 -7.66 7.97 -13.40
CA GLY A 29 -8.03 7.08 -12.30
C GLY A 29 -6.88 6.64 -11.39
N TYR A 30 -7.17 5.64 -10.55
CA TYR A 30 -6.26 5.10 -9.56
C TYR A 30 -5.31 4.07 -10.20
N ASN A 31 -4.19 4.53 -10.75
CA ASN A 31 -3.16 3.69 -11.36
C ASN A 31 -1.76 4.30 -11.20
N LEU A 32 -0.73 3.48 -11.43
CA LEU A 32 0.67 3.86 -11.23
C LEU A 32 1.08 5.07 -12.08
N TYR A 33 0.65 5.12 -13.33
CA TYR A 33 0.98 6.22 -14.26
C TYR A 33 0.36 7.55 -13.81
N SER A 34 -0.91 7.55 -13.40
CA SER A 34 -1.64 8.76 -13.00
C SER A 34 -1.19 9.31 -11.65
N ILE A 35 -0.85 8.40 -10.70
CA ILE A 35 -0.48 8.79 -9.34
C ILE A 35 0.95 9.28 -9.26
N PHE A 36 1.87 8.58 -9.93
CA PHE A 36 3.29 8.91 -9.86
C PHE A 36 3.99 8.71 -11.22
N PRO A 37 3.78 9.65 -12.19
CA PRO A 37 4.34 9.52 -13.54
C PRO A 37 5.86 9.34 -13.57
N GLN A 38 6.60 10.04 -12.69
CA GLN A 38 8.05 9.93 -12.61
C GLN A 38 8.48 8.53 -12.13
N TYR A 39 7.77 7.98 -11.13
CA TYR A 39 7.99 6.62 -10.67
C TYR A 39 7.71 5.62 -11.79
N TYR A 40 6.61 5.77 -12.51
CA TYR A 40 6.28 4.91 -13.65
C TYR A 40 7.40 4.90 -14.69
N LYS A 41 7.93 6.07 -15.06
CA LYS A 41 9.04 6.19 -16.02
C LYS A 41 10.31 5.50 -15.50
N SER A 42 10.67 5.73 -14.24
CA SER A 42 11.85 5.12 -13.62
C SER A 42 11.68 3.62 -13.42
N PHE A 43 10.49 3.16 -13.07
CA PHE A 43 10.14 1.75 -12.96
C PHE A 43 10.25 1.06 -14.32
N LYS A 44 9.71 1.68 -15.37
CA LYS A 44 9.86 1.20 -16.74
C LYS A 44 11.33 1.09 -17.13
N TYR A 45 12.11 2.14 -16.91
CA TYR A 45 13.54 2.14 -17.18
C TYR A 45 14.27 1.04 -16.40
N SER A 46 13.97 0.85 -15.13
CA SER A 46 14.58 -0.22 -14.31
C SER A 46 14.22 -1.61 -14.83
N CYS A 47 12.99 -1.81 -15.30
CA CYS A 47 12.59 -3.06 -15.95
C CYS A 47 13.35 -3.25 -17.26
N ASP A 48 13.42 -2.22 -18.11
CA ASP A 48 14.05 -2.31 -19.44
C ASP A 48 15.58 -2.47 -19.35
N SER A 49 16.21 -2.02 -18.25
CA SER A 49 17.66 -2.17 -18.00
C SER A 49 18.04 -3.44 -17.22
N MET A 50 17.08 -4.19 -16.73
CA MET A 50 17.32 -5.45 -16.02
C MET A 50 17.68 -6.55 -17.00
N GLU A 51 18.66 -7.37 -16.65
CA GLU A 51 18.92 -8.59 -17.40
C GLU A 51 17.76 -9.56 -17.26
N TYR A 52 17.39 -10.19 -18.37
CA TYR A 52 16.24 -11.07 -18.43
C TYR A 52 16.35 -12.25 -17.44
N GLN A 53 17.55 -12.77 -17.26
CA GLN A 53 17.81 -13.85 -16.31
C GLN A 53 17.55 -13.42 -14.86
N ASP A 54 17.95 -12.21 -14.48
CA ASP A 54 17.67 -11.63 -13.17
C ASP A 54 16.17 -11.47 -12.93
N PHE A 55 15.44 -11.08 -13.98
CA PHE A 55 13.98 -10.99 -13.91
C PHE A 55 13.36 -12.37 -13.66
N LEU A 56 13.79 -13.40 -14.39
CA LEU A 56 13.29 -14.76 -14.22
C LEU A 56 13.55 -15.29 -12.81
N GLU A 57 14.77 -15.15 -12.28
CA GLU A 57 15.13 -15.59 -10.94
C GLU A 57 14.30 -14.86 -9.86
N LYS A 58 14.17 -13.55 -9.96
CA LYS A 58 13.46 -12.74 -8.96
C LYS A 58 11.95 -12.96 -8.95
N PHE A 59 11.35 -13.13 -10.11
CA PHE A 59 9.87 -13.14 -10.22
C PHE A 59 9.25 -14.49 -10.45
N THR A 60 9.89 -15.36 -11.21
CA THR A 60 9.18 -16.53 -11.72
C THR A 60 9.52 -17.82 -10.99
N GLY A 61 10.74 -17.99 -10.55
CA GLY A 61 11.24 -19.17 -9.82
C GLY A 61 10.97 -20.54 -10.45
N HIS A 62 10.09 -20.62 -11.45
CA HIS A 62 9.62 -21.82 -12.12
C HIS A 62 9.22 -21.59 -13.57
N MET A 63 9.66 -20.52 -14.21
CA MET A 63 9.45 -20.35 -15.65
C MET A 63 10.54 -21.05 -16.43
N VAL A 64 10.13 -21.79 -17.43
CA VAL A 64 11.03 -22.42 -18.39
C VAL A 64 11.03 -21.57 -19.65
N ILE A 65 12.23 -21.26 -20.15
CA ILE A 65 12.39 -20.69 -21.48
C ILE A 65 12.40 -21.87 -22.46
N GLU A 66 11.38 -21.93 -23.29
CA GLU A 66 11.34 -22.89 -24.39
C GLU A 66 11.73 -22.19 -25.68
N SER A 67 12.76 -22.71 -26.33
CA SER A 67 13.20 -22.24 -27.63
C SER A 67 12.70 -23.20 -28.71
N ASN A 68 11.91 -22.65 -29.64
CA ASN A 68 11.45 -23.39 -30.80
C ASN A 68 11.90 -22.75 -32.10
N VAL A 69 12.30 -23.56 -33.06
CA VAL A 69 12.58 -23.10 -34.42
C VAL A 69 11.31 -23.26 -35.24
N ILE A 70 10.65 -22.14 -35.55
CA ILE A 70 9.47 -22.14 -36.42
C ILE A 70 9.84 -21.38 -37.70
N ASN A 71 9.74 -22.07 -38.84
CA ASN A 71 10.03 -21.51 -40.18
C ASN A 71 11.43 -20.86 -40.28
N ASN A 72 12.46 -21.51 -39.79
CA ASN A 72 13.85 -21.03 -39.73
C ASN A 72 14.07 -19.78 -38.90
N ASN A 73 13.09 -19.33 -38.13
CA ASN A 73 13.24 -18.27 -37.12
C ASN A 73 13.37 -18.90 -35.73
N TYR A 74 14.39 -18.47 -35.03
CA TYR A 74 14.55 -18.81 -33.62
C TYR A 74 13.58 -17.95 -32.80
N ILE A 75 12.58 -18.60 -32.19
CA ILE A 75 11.59 -17.94 -31.36
C ILE A 75 11.71 -18.51 -29.95
N GLU A 76 11.98 -17.65 -29.01
CA GLU A 76 11.98 -18.00 -27.59
C GLU A 76 10.63 -17.59 -26.97
N TYR A 77 10.08 -18.47 -26.17
CA TYR A 77 8.83 -18.25 -25.45
C TYR A 77 9.06 -18.46 -23.96
N ILE A 78 8.36 -17.67 -23.17
CA ILE A 78 8.24 -17.94 -21.74
C ILE A 78 7.01 -18.82 -21.55
N THR A 79 7.24 -20.02 -21.04
CA THR A 79 6.14 -20.91 -20.67
C THR A 79 6.05 -21.06 -19.16
N TYR A 80 4.83 -21.20 -18.69
CA TYR A 80 4.55 -21.59 -17.33
C TYR A 80 3.53 -22.73 -17.36
N GLN A 81 3.93 -23.88 -16.83
CA GLN A 81 3.12 -25.11 -16.89
C GLN A 81 2.62 -25.42 -18.32
N GLY A 82 3.50 -25.29 -19.31
CA GLY A 82 3.20 -25.59 -20.72
C GLY A 82 2.36 -24.52 -21.45
N ASN A 83 2.01 -23.42 -20.81
CA ASN A 83 1.28 -22.33 -21.47
C ASN A 83 2.23 -21.21 -21.84
N VAL A 84 2.21 -20.78 -23.09
CA VAL A 84 2.98 -19.63 -23.58
C VAL A 84 2.44 -18.37 -22.92
N LEU A 85 3.28 -17.65 -22.17
CA LEU A 85 2.91 -16.42 -21.49
C LEU A 85 3.26 -15.19 -22.32
N THR A 86 4.41 -15.21 -23.02
CA THR A 86 4.84 -14.10 -23.87
C THR A 86 5.93 -14.54 -24.84
N ASN A 87 6.13 -13.77 -25.90
CA ASN A 87 7.27 -13.86 -26.80
C ASN A 87 8.40 -12.93 -26.31
N ILE A 88 9.63 -13.43 -26.24
CA ILE A 88 10.78 -12.73 -25.66
C ILE A 88 11.19 -11.44 -26.40
N LYS A 89 10.58 -11.14 -27.52
CA LYS A 89 10.82 -9.88 -28.23
C LYS A 89 10.29 -8.63 -27.53
N TYR A 90 9.53 -8.78 -26.44
CA TYR A 90 8.96 -7.65 -25.72
C TYR A 90 9.90 -7.14 -24.61
N PRO A 91 9.87 -5.83 -24.34
CA PRO A 91 10.55 -5.24 -23.18
C PRO A 91 10.18 -5.97 -21.87
N ILE A 92 11.10 -6.03 -20.93
CA ILE A 92 10.88 -6.72 -19.62
C ILE A 92 9.66 -6.17 -18.91
N LEU A 93 9.37 -4.86 -19.03
CA LEU A 93 8.15 -4.27 -18.49
C LEU A 93 6.89 -4.92 -19.06
N ASP A 94 6.82 -5.13 -20.36
CA ASP A 94 5.64 -5.77 -20.98
C ASP A 94 5.55 -7.24 -20.55
N THR A 95 6.68 -7.91 -20.37
CA THR A 95 6.75 -9.27 -19.81
C THR A 95 6.29 -9.28 -18.34
N PHE A 96 6.74 -8.31 -17.54
CA PHE A 96 6.30 -8.12 -16.16
C PHE A 96 4.79 -7.85 -16.10
N ILE A 97 4.29 -6.94 -16.90
CA ILE A 97 2.85 -6.63 -16.99
C ILE A 97 2.07 -7.86 -17.43
N SER A 98 2.51 -8.58 -18.45
CA SER A 98 1.86 -9.81 -18.93
C SER A 98 1.84 -10.90 -17.84
N TYR A 99 2.94 -11.06 -17.10
CA TYR A 99 3.02 -11.95 -15.96
C TYR A 99 2.06 -11.54 -14.84
N MET A 100 1.99 -10.25 -14.55
CA MET A 100 1.10 -9.68 -13.55
C MET A 100 -0.37 -9.80 -13.98
N CYS A 101 -0.72 -9.58 -15.25
CA CYS A 101 -2.08 -9.64 -15.77
C CYS A 101 -2.72 -11.03 -15.75
N GLY A 102 -1.95 -12.08 -15.94
CA GLY A 102 -2.52 -13.41 -16.14
C GLY A 102 -2.81 -14.19 -14.85
N ARG A 103 -1.87 -14.23 -13.91
CA ARG A 103 -1.91 -15.18 -12.79
C ARG A 103 -1.37 -14.64 -11.47
N PHE A 104 -0.58 -13.58 -11.46
CA PHE A 104 0.06 -13.05 -10.26
C PHE A 104 -0.98 -12.68 -9.19
N TRP A 105 -2.04 -11.97 -9.58
CA TRP A 105 -3.11 -11.53 -8.69
C TRP A 105 -3.90 -12.70 -8.08
N ARG A 106 -3.89 -13.85 -8.74
CA ARG A 106 -4.54 -15.08 -8.25
C ARG A 106 -3.65 -15.89 -7.30
N LYS A 107 -2.38 -15.50 -7.13
CA LYS A 107 -1.48 -16.20 -6.21
C LYS A 107 -2.00 -16.13 -4.79
N ARG A 108 -1.91 -17.26 -4.09
CA ARG A 108 -2.45 -17.42 -2.74
C ARG A 108 -1.89 -16.38 -1.75
N GLY A 109 -0.61 -16.02 -1.86
CA GLY A 109 0.04 -15.00 -1.01
C GLY A 109 -0.58 -13.62 -1.18
N ILE A 110 -0.84 -13.20 -2.44
CA ILE A 110 -1.50 -11.93 -2.76
C ILE A 110 -2.92 -11.89 -2.22
N GLN A 111 -3.73 -12.92 -2.52
CA GLN A 111 -5.12 -12.99 -2.07
C GLN A 111 -5.23 -13.01 -0.54
N LYS A 112 -4.33 -13.76 0.11
CA LYS A 112 -4.28 -13.82 1.58
C LYS A 112 -3.92 -12.47 2.19
N TYR A 113 -2.91 -11.78 1.64
CA TYR A 113 -2.51 -10.44 2.10
C TYR A 113 -3.66 -9.45 1.97
N ARG A 114 -4.28 -9.39 0.79
CA ARG A 114 -5.42 -8.52 0.54
C ARG A 114 -6.56 -8.79 1.50
N ALA A 115 -6.96 -10.06 1.67
CA ALA A 115 -8.04 -10.44 2.58
C ALA A 115 -7.79 -10.01 4.02
N LEU A 116 -6.55 -10.18 4.52
CA LEU A 116 -6.18 -9.75 5.87
C LEU A 116 -6.16 -8.23 6.02
N SER A 117 -5.72 -7.51 4.99
CA SER A 117 -5.65 -6.03 5.03
C SER A 117 -7.02 -5.35 5.06
N PHE A 118 -8.11 -6.07 4.74
CA PHE A 118 -9.48 -5.51 4.77
C PHE A 118 -10.31 -5.97 5.96
N LYS A 119 -10.12 -7.23 6.40
CA LYS A 119 -11.01 -7.86 7.37
C LYS A 119 -10.53 -7.71 8.79
N ASP A 120 -9.23 -7.70 8.98
CA ASP A 120 -8.60 -7.81 10.29
C ASP A 120 -7.52 -6.76 10.49
N ASP A 121 -7.10 -6.57 11.73
CA ASP A 121 -5.89 -5.81 12.02
C ASP A 121 -4.67 -6.66 11.65
N ILE A 122 -4.17 -6.43 10.44
CA ILE A 122 -3.04 -7.18 9.89
C ILE A 122 -1.79 -7.07 10.78
N TYR A 123 -1.58 -5.94 11.46
CA TYR A 123 -0.45 -5.77 12.37
C TYR A 123 -0.57 -6.68 13.58
N LYS A 124 -1.79 -6.80 14.13
CA LYS A 124 -2.06 -7.74 15.21
C LYS A 124 -1.86 -9.18 14.74
N THR A 125 -2.44 -9.55 13.60
CA THR A 125 -2.30 -10.90 13.03
C THR A 125 -0.84 -11.29 12.79
N ILE A 126 -0.02 -10.39 12.25
CA ILE A 126 1.41 -10.63 12.06
C ILE A 126 2.09 -10.73 13.43
N GLY A 127 1.75 -9.85 14.38
CA GLY A 127 2.31 -9.84 15.72
C GLY A 127 2.09 -11.15 16.47
N ASP A 128 0.87 -11.66 16.43
CA ASP A 128 0.50 -12.95 17.03
C ASP A 128 1.30 -14.13 16.40
N ASP A 129 1.55 -14.07 15.09
CA ASP A 129 2.32 -15.09 14.35
C ASP A 129 3.83 -15.10 14.70
N ILE A 130 4.41 -13.93 15.05
CA ILE A 130 5.87 -13.78 15.28
C ILE A 130 6.25 -13.40 16.72
N GLY A 131 5.28 -13.34 17.63
CA GLY A 131 5.52 -12.99 19.04
C GLY A 131 5.88 -11.50 19.27
N MET A 132 5.33 -10.59 18.47
CA MET A 132 5.54 -9.15 18.60
C MET A 132 4.25 -8.41 18.93
N THR A 133 4.36 -7.28 19.65
CA THR A 133 3.20 -6.40 19.86
C THR A 133 2.78 -5.75 18.56
N ARG A 134 1.50 -5.41 18.46
CA ARG A 134 0.91 -4.73 17.30
C ARG A 134 1.66 -3.45 16.90
N GLU A 135 2.00 -2.64 17.90
CA GLU A 135 2.71 -1.37 17.72
C GLU A 135 4.11 -1.60 17.14
N LYS A 136 4.85 -2.57 17.70
CA LYS A 136 6.15 -2.97 17.15
C LYS A 136 6.04 -3.44 15.71
N VAL A 137 5.02 -4.24 15.38
CA VAL A 137 4.82 -4.69 14.00
C VAL A 137 4.51 -3.50 13.09
N LYS A 138 3.67 -2.54 13.51
CA LYS A 138 3.37 -1.31 12.76
C LYS A 138 4.66 -0.55 12.41
N ASP A 139 5.51 -0.29 13.40
CA ASP A 139 6.77 0.44 13.21
C ASP A 139 7.72 -0.33 12.28
N GLN A 140 7.87 -1.62 12.49
CA GLN A 140 8.72 -2.47 11.65
C GLN A 140 8.18 -2.65 10.23
N PHE A 141 6.87 -2.67 10.04
CA PHE A 141 6.25 -2.72 8.73
C PHE A 141 6.47 -1.43 7.94
N GLN A 142 6.42 -0.26 8.59
CA GLN A 142 6.78 1.01 7.97
C GLN A 142 8.25 1.01 7.51
N LEU A 143 9.16 0.51 8.35
CA LEU A 143 10.56 0.34 7.96
C LEU A 143 10.70 -0.65 6.80
N TYR A 144 9.92 -1.72 6.77
CA TYR A 144 9.93 -2.73 5.71
C TYR A 144 9.46 -2.15 4.36
N ILE A 145 8.44 -1.31 4.34
CA ILE A 145 8.00 -0.61 3.13
C ILE A 145 9.05 0.38 2.64
N ASN A 146 9.78 1.01 3.57
CA ASN A 146 10.90 1.91 3.27
C ASN A 146 12.19 1.17 2.95
N PHE A 147 12.14 -0.16 2.82
CA PHE A 147 13.29 -1.02 2.65
C PHE A 147 14.09 -0.63 1.40
N SER A 148 15.33 -0.19 1.62
CA SER A 148 16.41 -0.24 0.65
C SER A 148 17.43 -1.25 1.18
N ASP A 149 18.12 -1.99 0.34
CA ASP A 149 19.11 -3.02 0.71
C ASP A 149 20.13 -2.60 1.78
N LYS A 150 20.22 -1.30 2.03
CA LYS A 150 21.09 -0.69 3.03
C LYS A 150 20.47 -0.57 4.42
N ASN A 151 19.19 -0.89 4.60
CA ASN A 151 18.45 -0.62 5.85
C ASN A 151 18.41 -1.85 6.75
N ARG A 152 19.50 -2.13 7.46
CA ARG A 152 19.67 -3.24 8.43
C ARG A 152 18.77 -3.13 9.69
N ARG A 153 17.80 -2.21 9.72
CA ARG A 153 16.98 -1.93 10.91
C ARG A 153 15.66 -2.69 10.96
N VAL A 154 15.25 -3.31 9.86
CA VAL A 154 14.01 -4.09 9.83
C VAL A 154 14.20 -5.39 10.60
N ASN A 155 13.23 -5.74 11.43
CA ASN A 155 13.26 -6.97 12.21
C ASN A 155 13.29 -8.21 11.30
N VAL A 156 14.24 -9.11 11.54
CA VAL A 156 14.49 -10.31 10.72
C VAL A 156 13.28 -11.26 10.74
N GLU A 157 12.58 -11.38 11.87
CA GLU A 157 11.41 -12.27 11.96
C GLU A 157 10.23 -11.73 11.15
N LEU A 158 10.05 -10.40 11.07
CA LEU A 158 9.07 -9.80 10.16
C LEU A 158 9.41 -10.10 8.70
N ILE A 159 10.67 -9.92 8.30
CA ILE A 159 11.12 -10.22 6.92
C ILE A 159 10.83 -11.69 6.60
N LYS A 160 11.28 -12.62 7.43
CA LYS A 160 11.05 -14.06 7.24
C LYS A 160 9.54 -14.39 7.19
N HIS A 161 8.74 -13.74 8.02
CA HIS A 161 7.30 -13.93 8.02
C HIS A 161 6.68 -13.47 6.68
N MET A 162 7.04 -12.26 6.21
CA MET A 162 6.56 -11.73 4.93
C MET A 162 6.96 -12.63 3.76
N GLU A 163 8.22 -13.10 3.73
CA GLU A 163 8.72 -14.01 2.70
C GLU A 163 8.05 -15.39 2.74
N ARG A 164 7.71 -15.89 3.90
CA ARG A 164 7.04 -17.20 4.06
C ARG A 164 5.54 -17.14 3.78
N LYS A 165 4.84 -16.18 4.35
CA LYS A 165 3.36 -16.08 4.31
C LYS A 165 2.85 -15.31 3.10
N PHE A 166 3.61 -14.30 2.66
CA PHE A 166 3.25 -13.35 1.60
C PHE A 166 4.38 -13.21 0.57
N LYS A 167 4.99 -14.33 0.20
CA LYS A 167 6.18 -14.39 -0.68
C LYS A 167 6.08 -13.47 -1.90
N ASP A 168 4.94 -13.50 -2.60
CA ASP A 168 4.76 -12.71 -3.82
C ASP A 168 4.64 -11.21 -3.53
N VAL A 169 4.02 -10.84 -2.41
CA VAL A 169 3.96 -9.44 -1.93
C VAL A 169 5.36 -8.95 -1.57
N SER A 170 6.12 -9.76 -0.82
CA SER A 170 7.50 -9.45 -0.43
C SER A 170 8.38 -9.22 -1.65
N LYS A 171 8.34 -10.11 -2.64
CA LYS A 171 9.07 -9.96 -3.90
C LYS A 171 8.71 -8.67 -4.64
N LEU A 172 7.41 -8.35 -4.71
CA LEU A 172 6.96 -7.13 -5.36
C LEU A 172 7.46 -5.89 -4.63
N ILE A 173 7.38 -5.85 -3.30
CA ILE A 173 7.91 -4.73 -2.50
C ILE A 173 9.41 -4.55 -2.78
N GLN A 174 10.19 -5.63 -2.70
CA GLN A 174 11.63 -5.58 -2.96
C GLN A 174 11.94 -5.06 -4.37
N PHE A 175 11.24 -5.55 -5.37
CA PHE A 175 11.40 -5.08 -6.75
C PHE A 175 11.07 -3.60 -6.91
N MET A 176 9.92 -3.18 -6.41
CA MET A 176 9.48 -1.79 -6.52
C MET A 176 10.32 -0.83 -5.66
N SER A 177 10.99 -1.33 -4.61
CA SER A 177 11.90 -0.55 -3.79
C SER A 177 13.27 -0.33 -4.44
N ASN A 178 13.64 -1.15 -5.44
CA ASN A 178 14.92 -1.09 -6.14
C ASN A 178 14.82 -0.36 -7.50
N VAL A 179 13.83 0.52 -7.65
CA VAL A 179 13.69 1.33 -8.86
C VAL A 179 14.85 2.34 -8.94
N ASN A 180 15.64 2.24 -10.01
CA ASN A 180 16.82 3.06 -10.22
C ASN A 180 16.49 4.57 -10.23
N HIS A 181 17.44 5.35 -9.76
CA HIS A 181 17.40 6.82 -9.70
C HIS A 181 16.40 7.44 -8.72
N LEU A 182 15.70 6.64 -7.91
CA LEU A 182 14.80 7.14 -6.89
C LEU A 182 15.27 6.72 -5.48
N LYS A 183 15.13 7.63 -4.53
CA LYS A 183 15.40 7.35 -3.11
C LYS A 183 14.10 6.91 -2.45
N SER A 184 14.11 5.75 -1.77
CA SER A 184 12.93 5.18 -1.08
C SER A 184 11.66 5.16 -1.96
N PRO A 185 11.73 4.68 -3.22
CA PRO A 185 10.70 4.92 -4.22
C PRO A 185 9.36 4.28 -3.84
N PHE A 186 9.38 3.13 -3.19
CA PHE A 186 8.17 2.41 -2.83
C PHE A 186 7.40 3.12 -1.71
N SER A 187 8.11 3.68 -0.72
CA SER A 187 7.50 4.50 0.33
C SER A 187 6.78 5.71 -0.24
N TYR A 188 7.45 6.44 -1.13
CA TYR A 188 6.81 7.59 -1.80
C TYR A 188 5.61 7.19 -2.65
N LEU A 189 5.65 6.02 -3.29
CA LEU A 189 4.51 5.50 -4.02
C LEU A 189 3.31 5.25 -3.09
N ILE A 190 3.53 4.57 -1.96
CA ILE A 190 2.47 4.32 -0.98
C ILE A 190 1.90 5.64 -0.46
N GLN A 191 2.74 6.60 -0.07
CA GLN A 191 2.28 7.92 0.38
C GLN A 191 1.49 8.68 -0.70
N ARG A 192 1.91 8.59 -1.96
CA ARG A 192 1.18 9.19 -3.08
C ARG A 192 -0.18 8.52 -3.31
N CYS A 193 -0.24 7.20 -3.22
CA CYS A 193 -1.49 6.45 -3.30
C CYS A 193 -2.44 6.84 -2.18
N GLU A 194 -1.94 6.93 -0.95
CA GLU A 194 -2.70 7.34 0.22
C GLU A 194 -3.24 8.77 0.07
N SER A 195 -2.39 9.73 -0.29
CA SER A 195 -2.82 11.11 -0.57
C SER A 195 -3.84 11.18 -1.71
N TYR A 196 -3.69 10.37 -2.74
CA TYR A 196 -4.65 10.32 -3.85
C TYR A 196 -6.01 9.84 -3.39
N LEU A 197 -6.06 8.76 -2.62
CA LEU A 197 -7.32 8.18 -2.15
C LEU A 197 -7.98 9.06 -1.10
N PHE A 198 -7.22 9.51 -0.12
CA PHE A 198 -7.72 10.21 1.04
C PHE A 198 -7.96 11.69 0.77
N LEU A 199 -6.90 12.45 0.40
CA LEU A 199 -7.00 13.90 0.23
C LEU A 199 -7.74 14.25 -1.07
N ARG A 200 -7.32 13.68 -2.20
CA ARG A 200 -7.88 14.07 -3.50
C ARG A 200 -9.27 13.54 -3.74
N HIS A 201 -9.63 12.36 -3.25
CA HIS A 201 -10.96 11.78 -3.46
C HIS A 201 -11.82 11.84 -2.20
N GLY A 202 -11.36 11.32 -1.07
CA GLY A 202 -12.13 11.32 0.17
C GLY A 202 -12.48 12.72 0.65
N CYS A 203 -11.48 13.58 0.87
CA CYS A 203 -11.70 14.94 1.37
C CYS A 203 -12.44 15.83 0.38
N LEU A 204 -12.26 15.61 -0.94
CA LEU A 204 -13.04 16.33 -1.94
C LEU A 204 -14.54 16.03 -1.84
N GLU A 205 -14.92 14.78 -1.54
CA GLU A 205 -16.32 14.42 -1.34
C GLU A 205 -16.89 15.08 -0.07
N LEU A 206 -16.10 15.21 1.01
CA LEU A 206 -16.52 15.97 2.20
C LEU A 206 -16.78 17.44 1.84
N SER A 207 -15.89 18.07 1.09
CA SER A 207 -16.05 19.46 0.64
C SER A 207 -17.29 19.64 -0.23
N LYS A 208 -17.57 18.72 -1.17
CA LYS A 208 -18.78 18.77 -2.01
C LYS A 208 -20.08 18.66 -1.23
N ASN A 209 -20.05 17.98 -0.09
CA ASN A 209 -21.19 17.84 0.81
C ASN A 209 -21.21 18.92 1.90
N ASN A 210 -20.40 19.97 1.79
CA ASN A 210 -20.31 21.08 2.74
C ASN A 210 -20.06 20.63 4.19
N ILE A 211 -19.29 19.57 4.40
CA ILE A 211 -18.89 19.09 5.72
C ILE A 211 -17.62 19.81 6.14
N PRO A 212 -17.62 20.57 7.25
CA PRO A 212 -16.40 21.15 7.79
C PRO A 212 -15.46 20.07 8.33
N TYR A 213 -14.18 20.13 7.95
CA TYR A 213 -13.17 19.20 8.42
C TYR A 213 -11.78 19.84 8.45
N ILE A 214 -10.88 19.21 9.21
CA ILE A 214 -9.45 19.48 9.22
C ILE A 214 -8.72 18.16 8.93
N THR A 215 -7.74 18.17 8.04
CA THR A 215 -6.93 16.98 7.74
C THR A 215 -5.71 16.90 8.64
N ILE A 216 -5.42 15.73 9.17
CA ILE A 216 -4.17 15.41 9.89
C ILE A 216 -3.61 14.13 9.27
N HIS A 217 -2.60 14.25 8.40
CA HIS A 217 -2.02 13.13 7.66
C HIS A 217 -3.09 12.34 6.89
N ASP A 218 -3.38 11.12 7.32
CA ASP A 218 -4.35 10.17 6.77
C ASP A 218 -5.66 10.11 7.58
N SER A 219 -5.90 11.12 8.44
CA SER A 219 -7.12 11.26 9.24
C SER A 219 -7.82 12.59 9.01
N VAL A 220 -9.09 12.63 9.39
CA VAL A 220 -9.95 13.81 9.34
C VAL A 220 -10.50 14.12 10.73
N LEU A 221 -10.36 15.37 11.17
CA LEU A 221 -11.10 15.88 12.31
C LEU A 221 -12.41 16.46 11.84
N CYS A 222 -13.51 16.05 12.44
CA CYS A 222 -14.84 16.59 12.18
C CYS A 222 -15.65 16.77 13.48
N GLN A 223 -16.81 17.40 13.35
CA GLN A 223 -17.79 17.46 14.42
C GLN A 223 -18.31 16.05 14.74
N LYS A 224 -18.58 15.78 16.01
CA LYS A 224 -19.03 14.46 16.49
C LYS A 224 -20.31 14.00 15.78
N GLU A 225 -21.23 14.93 15.57
CA GLU A 225 -22.52 14.69 14.91
C GLU A 225 -22.37 14.28 13.45
N LYS A 226 -21.25 14.63 12.83
CA LYS A 226 -20.95 14.34 11.41
C LYS A 226 -20.07 13.09 11.20
N MET A 227 -19.60 12.45 12.25
CA MET A 227 -18.61 11.38 12.16
C MET A 227 -19.04 10.20 11.25
N TYR A 228 -20.31 9.78 11.33
CA TYR A 228 -20.82 8.68 10.48
C TYR A 228 -21.01 9.09 9.02
N GLU A 229 -21.42 10.33 8.78
CA GLU A 229 -21.52 10.88 7.43
C GLU A 229 -20.12 10.97 6.78
N VAL A 230 -19.13 11.45 7.54
CA VAL A 230 -17.72 11.48 7.13
C VAL A 230 -17.21 10.08 6.83
N GLN A 231 -17.45 9.12 7.73
CA GLN A 231 -17.10 7.72 7.51
C GLN A 231 -17.68 7.18 6.21
N TYR A 232 -18.97 7.39 5.99
CA TYR A 232 -19.65 6.92 4.80
C TYR A 232 -19.03 7.50 3.52
N LEU A 233 -18.85 8.82 3.46
CA LEU A 233 -18.30 9.50 2.28
C LEU A 233 -16.88 9.10 1.99
N LEU A 234 -16.02 9.00 3.01
CA LEU A 234 -14.64 8.50 2.84
C LEU A 234 -14.63 7.07 2.33
N THR A 235 -15.43 6.19 2.96
CA THR A 235 -15.53 4.78 2.58
C THR A 235 -16.03 4.61 1.15
N ASP A 236 -17.10 5.28 0.78
CA ASP A 236 -17.70 5.22 -0.55
C ASP A 236 -16.74 5.74 -1.62
N SER A 237 -16.11 6.90 -1.37
CA SER A 237 -15.16 7.50 -2.30
C SER A 237 -13.94 6.60 -2.55
N ILE A 238 -13.34 6.07 -1.50
CA ILE A 238 -12.18 5.17 -1.60
C ILE A 238 -12.58 3.86 -2.29
N SER A 239 -13.73 3.30 -1.93
CA SER A 239 -14.24 2.06 -2.52
C SER A 239 -14.49 2.19 -4.02
N LYS A 240 -15.03 3.32 -4.47
CA LYS A 240 -15.23 3.62 -5.90
C LYS A 240 -13.92 3.66 -6.68
N GLN A 241 -12.83 4.14 -6.08
CA GLN A 241 -11.53 4.21 -6.73
C GLN A 241 -10.81 2.85 -6.76
N THR A 242 -10.93 2.07 -5.70
CA THR A 242 -10.10 0.88 -5.47
C THR A 242 -10.84 -0.44 -5.64
N GLY A 243 -12.16 -0.42 -5.57
CA GLY A 243 -13.00 -1.62 -5.44
C GLY A 243 -12.90 -2.29 -4.07
N LEU A 244 -12.34 -1.60 -3.06
CA LEU A 244 -12.06 -2.13 -1.74
C LEU A 244 -12.56 -1.19 -0.65
N THR A 245 -13.16 -1.74 0.39
CA THR A 245 -13.71 -0.97 1.50
C THR A 245 -12.66 -0.79 2.60
N PRO A 246 -12.24 0.44 2.92
CA PRO A 246 -11.31 0.67 4.02
C PRO A 246 -11.99 0.43 5.37
N GLY A 247 -11.25 -0.06 6.35
CA GLY A 247 -11.64 0.02 7.75
C GLY A 247 -11.50 1.45 8.25
N ILE A 248 -12.48 1.93 9.00
CA ILE A 248 -12.45 3.26 9.62
C ILE A 248 -12.55 3.10 11.13
N LYS A 249 -11.76 3.86 11.86
CA LYS A 249 -11.84 3.98 13.32
C LYS A 249 -12.10 5.42 13.72
N PHE A 250 -12.71 5.57 14.89
CA PHE A 250 -12.99 6.85 15.50
C PHE A 250 -12.15 7.02 16.77
N LYS A 251 -11.68 8.23 17.00
CA LYS A 251 -11.04 8.62 18.24
C LYS A 251 -11.63 9.95 18.69
N GLU A 252 -12.33 9.95 19.81
CA GLU A 252 -12.77 11.20 20.44
C GLU A 252 -11.53 11.95 20.94
N LEU A 253 -11.45 13.22 20.59
CA LEU A 253 -10.44 14.10 21.14
C LEU A 253 -11.01 14.72 22.42
N GLU A 254 -10.26 14.62 23.49
CA GLU A 254 -10.54 15.40 24.69
C GLU A 254 -10.51 16.88 24.31
N ASP A 255 -11.41 17.67 24.88
CA ASP A 255 -11.41 19.10 24.64
C ASP A 255 -10.10 19.67 25.20
N PRO A 256 -9.20 20.21 24.35
CA PRO A 256 -7.96 20.77 24.82
C PRO A 256 -8.17 22.04 25.67
N PHE A 257 -9.37 22.59 25.61
CA PHE A 257 -9.76 23.76 26.44
C PHE A 257 -10.73 23.26 27.52
N PRO A 258 -10.24 23.12 28.77
CA PRO A 258 -11.13 22.86 29.87
C PRO A 258 -12.20 23.96 29.92
N SER A 259 -13.42 23.61 30.26
CA SER A 259 -14.47 24.62 30.48
C SER A 259 -13.92 25.70 31.43
N LEU A 260 -14.42 26.93 31.31
CA LEU A 260 -14.00 28.00 32.20
C LEU A 260 -14.13 27.58 33.68
N ASP A 261 -15.09 26.73 33.99
CA ASP A 261 -15.31 26.17 35.33
C ASP A 261 -14.22 25.18 35.73
N GLU A 262 -13.77 24.30 34.82
CA GLU A 262 -12.65 23.38 35.07
C GLU A 262 -11.31 24.10 35.14
N ALA A 263 -11.11 25.15 34.34
CA ALA A 263 -9.92 26.00 34.44
C ALA A 263 -9.88 26.78 35.76
N ALA A 264 -11.02 27.33 36.18
CA ALA A 264 -11.17 27.99 37.45
C ALA A 264 -10.94 27.03 38.63
N ALA A 265 -11.48 25.81 38.57
CA ALA A 265 -11.26 24.78 39.60
C ALA A 265 -9.77 24.39 39.73
N LYS A 266 -9.05 24.21 38.63
CA LYS A 266 -7.62 23.92 38.63
C LYS A 266 -6.79 25.08 39.22
N ILE A 267 -7.18 26.33 38.95
CA ILE A 267 -6.53 27.51 39.51
C ILE A 267 -6.75 27.54 41.04
N VAL A 268 -7.98 27.30 41.50
CA VAL A 268 -8.30 27.25 42.93
C VAL A 268 -7.54 26.14 43.64
N GLU A 269 -7.45 24.97 43.02
CA GLU A 269 -6.68 23.82 43.53
C GLU A 269 -5.18 24.14 43.66
N SER A 270 -4.59 24.79 42.65
CA SER A 270 -3.19 25.23 42.67
C SER A 270 -2.89 26.27 43.71
N ILE A 271 -3.83 27.17 44.00
CA ILE A 271 -3.69 28.20 45.07
C ILE A 271 -3.76 27.53 46.46
N ASN A 272 -4.62 26.53 46.63
CA ASN A 272 -4.79 25.83 47.91
C ASN A 272 -3.65 24.85 48.21
N SER A 273 -2.99 24.29 47.21
CA SER A 273 -1.84 23.39 47.39
C SER A 273 -0.53 24.12 47.64
N ASN A 274 -0.48 25.44 47.49
CA ASN A 274 0.67 26.27 47.75
C ASN A 274 0.56 27.03 49.10
N LYS A 275 -0.42 26.73 49.92
CA LYS A 275 -0.56 27.16 51.32
C LYS A 275 -0.18 26.04 52.28
#